data_363264463a2a1098834eeae939ac83a6
#
_entry.id   363264463a2a1098834eeae939ac83a6
#
_cell.length_a   1.000
_cell.length_b   1.000
_cell.length_c   1.000
_cell.angle_alpha   90.00
_cell.angle_beta   90.00
_cell.angle_gamma   90.00
#
_symmetry.space_group_name_H-M   'P 1'
#
loop_
_entity.id
_entity.type
_entity.pdbx_description
1 polymer ?
#
loop_
_entity_poly.entity_id
_entity_poly.type
_entity_poly.pdbx_seq_one_letter_code
_entity_poly.pdbx_strand_id
1 'polypeptide(L)'
;FKMVIEYEKGEETRTFFDLNNHRITNDRGVYKEVFSLGKNQFKNTLAFYDLEGNPMESNWNISKYQWEKKNDWVIERRFNLKNEAVKLSPYFDFDVTGILLNKNGAPKAKYNLDEKLAIVENSLGIASYQDKYDDQGSHVEYSYHNVKGELTLNKSKFAVGEKIYDTLGNHIGIKLYDAERKITFDRPT
;
A
#
# COMPACT_ATOMS: atom_id res chain seq x y z
N PHE A 1 -22.75 -3.75 -4.14
CA PHE A 1 -21.74 -3.91 -3.11
C PHE A 1 -22.07 -3.02 -1.91
N LYS A 2 -22.21 -3.60 -0.73
CA LYS A 2 -22.48 -2.92 0.53
C LYS A 2 -21.39 -3.31 1.53
N MET A 3 -20.83 -2.33 2.23
CA MET A 3 -19.92 -2.55 3.36
C MET A 3 -20.63 -2.10 4.64
N VAL A 4 -20.64 -2.96 5.65
CA VAL A 4 -21.12 -2.64 7.00
C VAL A 4 -19.88 -2.45 7.88
N ILE A 5 -19.86 -1.34 8.63
CA ILE A 5 -18.78 -1.02 9.57
C ILE A 5 -19.38 -0.96 10.96
N GLU A 6 -18.78 -1.70 11.89
CA GLU A 6 -19.17 -1.78 13.30
C GLU A 6 -17.98 -1.41 14.18
N TYR A 7 -18.23 -0.69 15.26
CA TYR A 7 -17.21 -0.30 16.24
C TYR A 7 -17.58 -0.88 17.61
N GLU A 8 -16.73 -1.73 18.14
CA GLU A 8 -16.92 -2.31 19.47
C GLU A 8 -15.57 -2.53 20.16
N LYS A 9 -15.47 -2.17 21.46
CA LYS A 9 -14.33 -2.48 22.34
C LYS A 9 -12.94 -2.15 21.79
N GLY A 10 -12.82 -1.06 21.01
CA GLY A 10 -11.56 -0.65 20.41
C GLY A 10 -11.23 -1.38 19.10
N GLU A 11 -12.22 -1.99 18.49
CA GLU A 11 -12.11 -2.60 17.17
C GLU A 11 -13.04 -1.94 16.17
N GLU A 12 -12.63 -1.90 14.90
CA GLU A 12 -13.46 -1.59 13.74
C GLU A 12 -13.57 -2.87 12.91
N THR A 13 -14.78 -3.37 12.77
CA THR A 13 -15.08 -4.54 11.93
C THR A 13 -15.74 -4.10 10.64
N ARG A 14 -15.30 -4.63 9.50
CA ARG A 14 -15.90 -4.44 8.19
C ARG A 14 -16.35 -5.76 7.61
N THR A 15 -17.60 -5.81 7.15
CA THR A 15 -18.18 -6.96 6.47
C THR A 15 -18.77 -6.54 5.12
N PHE A 16 -18.73 -7.44 4.15
CA PHE A 16 -19.03 -7.14 2.76
C PHE A 16 -20.22 -7.97 2.26
N PHE A 17 -21.14 -7.32 1.52
CA PHE A 17 -22.37 -7.92 1.04
C PHE A 17 -22.64 -7.52 -0.41
N ASP A 18 -23.31 -8.40 -1.14
CA ASP A 18 -23.94 -8.07 -2.41
C ASP A 18 -25.23 -7.23 -2.23
N LEU A 19 -25.90 -6.91 -3.32
CA LEU A 19 -27.15 -6.16 -3.28
C LEU A 19 -28.34 -6.97 -2.70
N ASN A 20 -28.22 -8.29 -2.62
CA ASN A 20 -29.20 -9.19 -2.03
C ASN A 20 -28.91 -9.52 -0.55
N ASN A 21 -27.92 -8.84 0.06
CA ASN A 21 -27.43 -9.05 1.41
C ASN A 21 -26.76 -10.42 1.65
N HIS A 22 -26.28 -11.11 0.61
CA HIS A 22 -25.42 -12.26 0.80
C HIS A 22 -23.99 -11.80 1.12
N ARG A 23 -23.32 -12.51 2.04
CA ARG A 23 -21.90 -12.26 2.38
C ARG A 23 -21.02 -12.57 1.18
N ILE A 24 -20.18 -11.64 0.82
CA ILE A 24 -19.22 -11.77 -0.29
C ILE A 24 -17.80 -11.38 0.17
N THR A 25 -16.80 -11.75 -0.61
CA THR A 25 -15.44 -11.24 -0.41
C THR A 25 -15.28 -9.82 -0.98
N ASN A 26 -14.34 -9.07 -0.42
CA ASN A 26 -13.87 -7.81 -1.00
C ASN A 26 -12.80 -8.06 -2.09
N ASP A 27 -12.18 -7.00 -2.58
CA ASP A 27 -11.09 -7.01 -3.57
C ASP A 27 -9.82 -7.76 -3.09
N ARG A 28 -9.66 -7.94 -1.77
CA ARG A 28 -8.59 -8.74 -1.17
C ARG A 28 -8.92 -10.22 -1.05
N GLY A 29 -10.12 -10.63 -1.44
CA GLY A 29 -10.60 -12.00 -1.32
C GLY A 29 -11.03 -12.42 0.08
N VAL A 30 -11.34 -11.48 0.98
CA VAL A 30 -11.68 -11.75 2.38
C VAL A 30 -13.11 -11.35 2.71
N TYR A 31 -13.78 -12.09 3.59
CA TYR A 31 -15.18 -11.85 3.98
C TYR A 31 -15.33 -10.82 5.10
N LYS A 32 -14.32 -10.70 5.96
CA LYS A 32 -14.33 -9.78 7.08
C LYS A 32 -12.93 -9.23 7.36
N GLU A 33 -12.87 -7.93 7.64
CA GLU A 33 -11.69 -7.22 8.11
C GLU A 33 -11.92 -6.76 9.56
N VAL A 34 -10.94 -6.95 10.44
CA VAL A 34 -10.97 -6.45 11.81
C VAL A 34 -9.73 -5.62 12.06
N PHE A 35 -9.92 -4.34 12.36
CA PHE A 35 -8.86 -3.44 12.77
C PHE A 35 -8.86 -3.30 14.30
N SER A 36 -7.71 -3.44 14.94
CA SER A 36 -7.55 -2.96 16.31
C SER A 36 -7.24 -1.46 16.30
N LEU A 37 -7.92 -0.71 17.16
CA LEU A 37 -7.79 0.73 17.28
C LEU A 37 -6.97 1.05 18.54
N GLY A 38 -5.89 1.80 18.33
CA GLY A 38 -5.06 2.32 19.41
C GLY A 38 -5.45 3.74 19.82
N LYS A 39 -4.48 4.43 20.43
CA LYS A 39 -4.62 5.84 20.80
C LYS A 39 -5.00 6.71 19.61
N ASN A 40 -5.93 7.64 19.79
CA ASN A 40 -6.42 8.55 18.76
C ASN A 40 -6.99 7.83 17.51
N GLN A 41 -7.62 6.67 17.71
CA GLN A 41 -8.21 5.85 16.64
C GLN A 41 -7.19 5.37 15.58
N PHE A 42 -5.90 5.40 15.91
CA PHE A 42 -4.88 4.87 15.02
C PHE A 42 -5.06 3.35 14.86
N LYS A 43 -5.09 2.87 13.63
CA LYS A 43 -5.21 1.43 13.32
C LYS A 43 -3.87 0.74 13.55
N ASN A 44 -3.80 -0.07 14.62
CA ASN A 44 -2.57 -0.79 14.97
C ASN A 44 -2.42 -2.10 14.20
N THR A 45 -3.55 -2.79 13.95
CA THR A 45 -3.56 -4.07 13.22
C THR A 45 -4.74 -4.15 12.28
N LEU A 46 -4.63 -5.01 11.28
CA LEU A 46 -5.72 -5.49 10.44
C LEU A 46 -5.58 -7.00 10.34
N ALA A 47 -6.64 -7.73 10.65
CA ALA A 47 -6.72 -9.18 10.49
C ALA A 47 -7.88 -9.55 9.56
N PHE A 48 -7.75 -10.68 8.87
CA PHE A 48 -8.71 -11.17 7.88
C PHE A 48 -9.36 -12.45 8.33
N TYR A 49 -10.66 -12.59 8.01
CA TYR A 49 -11.47 -13.72 8.42
C TYR A 49 -12.35 -14.21 7.26
N ASP A 50 -12.61 -15.52 7.25
CA ASP A 50 -13.54 -16.18 6.36
C ASP A 50 -15.02 -15.97 6.77
N LEU A 51 -15.92 -16.64 6.07
CA LEU A 51 -17.36 -16.57 6.33
C LEU A 51 -17.74 -17.12 7.70
N GLU A 52 -17.05 -18.16 8.17
CA GLU A 52 -17.25 -18.86 9.44
C GLU A 52 -16.58 -18.11 10.61
N GLY A 53 -15.74 -17.12 10.33
CA GLY A 53 -15.02 -16.34 11.32
C GLY A 53 -13.64 -16.91 11.69
N ASN A 54 -13.12 -17.85 10.91
CA ASN A 54 -11.75 -18.34 11.10
C ASN A 54 -10.76 -17.36 10.45
N PRO A 55 -9.53 -17.20 11.00
CA PRO A 55 -8.47 -16.43 10.35
C PRO A 55 -8.18 -16.96 8.94
N MET A 56 -8.01 -16.05 7.98
CA MET A 56 -7.70 -16.40 6.59
C MET A 56 -6.63 -15.49 6.01
N GLU A 57 -6.08 -15.90 4.88
CA GLU A 57 -5.17 -15.09 4.06
C GLU A 57 -5.93 -14.38 2.94
N SER A 58 -5.50 -13.18 2.63
CA SER A 58 -5.92 -12.44 1.44
C SER A 58 -5.33 -13.06 0.17
N ASN A 59 -5.73 -12.55 -1.01
CA ASN A 59 -5.15 -12.90 -2.31
C ASN A 59 -3.62 -12.67 -2.41
N TRP A 60 -3.03 -12.00 -1.42
CA TRP A 60 -1.58 -11.75 -1.32
C TRP A 60 -0.87 -12.59 -0.26
N ASN A 61 -1.51 -13.66 0.23
CA ASN A 61 -1.02 -14.54 1.29
C ASN A 61 -0.75 -13.80 2.61
N ILE A 62 -1.47 -12.72 2.88
CA ILE A 62 -1.37 -11.95 4.11
C ILE A 62 -2.61 -12.22 4.95
N SER A 63 -2.42 -12.66 6.20
CA SER A 63 -3.50 -12.81 7.18
C SER A 63 -3.61 -11.61 8.11
N LYS A 64 -2.49 -10.90 8.33
CA LYS A 64 -2.42 -9.80 9.29
C LYS A 64 -1.43 -8.72 8.88
N TYR A 65 -1.84 -7.46 9.03
CA TYR A 65 -0.98 -6.29 9.03
C TYR A 65 -0.78 -5.81 10.47
N GLN A 66 0.41 -5.24 10.73
CA GLN A 66 0.70 -4.49 11.96
C GLN A 66 1.29 -3.14 11.58
N TRP A 67 0.81 -2.08 12.23
CA TRP A 67 1.29 -0.72 12.06
C TRP A 67 1.74 -0.13 13.39
N GLU A 68 2.89 0.52 13.35
CA GLU A 68 3.46 1.27 14.46
C GLU A 68 3.75 2.69 13.98
N LYS A 69 3.19 3.70 14.65
CA LYS A 69 3.47 5.10 14.33
C LYS A 69 4.67 5.60 15.13
N LYS A 70 5.68 6.14 14.44
CA LYS A 70 6.89 6.77 15.01
C LYS A 70 7.08 8.13 14.33
N ASN A 71 6.69 9.22 15.00
CA ASN A 71 6.70 10.58 14.44
C ASN A 71 5.91 10.64 13.12
N ASP A 72 6.56 11.03 12.01
CA ASP A 72 5.98 11.09 10.67
C ASP A 72 6.03 9.75 9.92
N TRP A 73 6.49 8.68 10.57
CA TRP A 73 6.59 7.34 10.00
C TRP A 73 5.49 6.43 10.51
N VAL A 74 4.99 5.59 9.61
CA VAL A 74 4.24 4.39 9.94
C VAL A 74 5.04 3.19 9.49
N ILE A 75 5.43 2.33 10.42
CA ILE A 75 6.12 1.07 10.13
C ILE A 75 5.07 -0.02 9.95
N GLU A 76 5.04 -0.61 8.77
CA GLU A 76 4.12 -1.68 8.40
C GLU A 76 4.85 -3.02 8.32
N ARG A 77 4.30 -4.02 9.01
CA ARG A 77 4.70 -5.43 8.92
C ARG A 77 3.50 -6.28 8.50
N ARG A 78 3.76 -7.36 7.79
CA ARG A 78 2.75 -8.27 7.24
C ARG A 78 3.10 -9.70 7.58
N PHE A 79 2.09 -10.49 7.88
CA PHE A 79 2.26 -11.87 8.31
C PHE A 79 1.24 -12.78 7.63
N ASN A 80 1.63 -14.01 7.32
CA ASN A 80 0.74 -15.07 6.89
C ASN A 80 0.07 -15.78 8.10
N LEU A 81 -0.74 -16.80 7.86
CA LEU A 81 -1.39 -17.59 8.91
C LEU A 81 -0.40 -18.31 9.84
N LYS A 82 0.80 -18.63 9.37
CA LYS A 82 1.86 -19.22 10.17
C LYS A 82 2.65 -18.19 10.98
N ASN A 83 2.26 -16.92 10.93
CA ASN A 83 2.95 -15.78 11.52
C ASN A 83 4.38 -15.57 10.94
N GLU A 84 4.60 -15.99 9.72
CA GLU A 84 5.81 -15.72 8.96
C GLU A 84 5.68 -14.36 8.25
N ALA A 85 6.77 -13.60 8.14
CA ALA A 85 6.78 -12.31 7.46
C ALA A 85 6.50 -12.47 5.95
N VAL A 86 5.66 -11.58 5.42
CA VAL A 86 5.26 -11.55 4.00
C VAL A 86 5.71 -10.25 3.36
N LYS A 87 6.34 -10.33 2.20
CA LYS A 87 6.72 -9.16 1.39
C LYS A 87 5.49 -8.45 0.84
N LEU A 88 5.58 -7.13 0.66
CA LEU A 88 4.42 -6.28 0.37
C LEU A 88 3.74 -6.67 -0.95
N SER A 89 4.47 -6.84 -1.98
CA SER A 89 3.90 -7.17 -3.27
C SER A 89 5.01 -7.54 -4.25
N PRO A 90 4.67 -8.25 -5.34
CA PRO A 90 5.65 -8.52 -6.39
C PRO A 90 6.19 -7.26 -7.09
N TYR A 91 5.56 -6.08 -6.90
CA TYR A 91 6.04 -4.82 -7.47
C TYR A 91 7.12 -4.15 -6.62
N PHE A 92 6.96 -4.18 -5.28
CA PHE A 92 7.90 -3.55 -4.36
C PHE A 92 8.87 -4.53 -3.75
N ASP A 93 8.39 -5.73 -3.42
CA ASP A 93 9.18 -6.77 -2.74
C ASP A 93 9.85 -6.25 -1.45
N PHE A 94 9.09 -5.45 -0.66
CA PHE A 94 9.56 -4.86 0.58
C PHE A 94 9.25 -5.78 1.77
N ASP A 95 10.25 -6.02 2.62
CA ASP A 95 10.11 -6.84 3.83
C ASP A 95 9.33 -6.08 4.91
N VAL A 96 9.94 -5.10 5.54
CA VAL A 96 9.25 -4.13 6.40
C VAL A 96 9.08 -2.84 5.60
N THR A 97 7.88 -2.24 5.64
CA THR A 97 7.63 -1.00 4.90
C THR A 97 7.59 0.17 5.85
N GLY A 98 8.51 1.12 5.68
CA GLY A 98 8.43 2.43 6.30
C GLY A 98 7.63 3.38 5.42
N ILE A 99 6.48 3.85 5.90
CA ILE A 99 5.63 4.81 5.19
C ILE A 99 5.89 6.19 5.78
N LEU A 100 6.53 7.07 5.00
CA LEU A 100 6.71 8.47 5.39
C LEU A 100 5.45 9.26 5.04
N LEU A 101 4.88 9.94 6.02
CA LEU A 101 3.70 10.77 5.84
C LEU A 101 4.10 12.23 5.57
N ASN A 102 3.29 12.93 4.79
CA ASN A 102 3.37 14.37 4.67
C ASN A 102 2.67 15.05 5.88
N LYS A 103 2.75 16.39 5.96
CA LYS A 103 2.13 17.18 7.02
C LYS A 103 0.61 17.03 7.17
N ASN A 104 -0.06 16.54 6.11
CA ASN A 104 -1.50 16.28 6.09
C ASN A 104 -1.83 14.82 6.45
N GLY A 105 -0.82 13.99 6.76
CA GLY A 105 -0.98 12.57 7.09
C GLY A 105 -1.12 11.65 5.88
N ALA A 106 -0.99 12.15 4.66
CA ALA A 106 -0.99 11.30 3.45
C ALA A 106 0.41 10.68 3.21
N PRO A 107 0.49 9.47 2.65
CA PRO A 107 1.77 8.86 2.27
C PRO A 107 2.51 9.72 1.24
N LYS A 108 3.78 10.03 1.54
CA LYS A 108 4.71 10.73 0.66
C LYS A 108 5.71 9.79 0.00
N ALA A 109 6.15 8.79 0.76
CA ALA A 109 7.09 7.78 0.28
C ALA A 109 6.94 6.49 1.07
N LYS A 110 7.30 5.37 0.45
CA LYS A 110 7.42 4.06 1.08
C LYS A 110 8.85 3.57 0.93
N TYR A 111 9.43 3.11 2.02
CA TYR A 111 10.81 2.64 2.07
C TYR A 111 10.85 1.15 2.42
N ASN A 112 11.75 0.43 1.79
CA ASN A 112 12.11 -0.92 2.20
C ASN A 112 13.05 -0.84 3.41
N LEU A 113 12.66 -1.48 4.49
CA LEU A 113 13.42 -1.50 5.74
C LEU A 113 13.80 -2.93 6.11
N ASP A 114 14.97 -3.10 6.71
CA ASP A 114 15.32 -4.34 7.41
C ASP A 114 14.66 -4.42 8.80
N GLU A 115 14.90 -5.50 9.52
CA GLU A 115 14.37 -5.72 10.88
C GLU A 115 14.85 -4.67 11.90
N LYS A 116 16.01 -4.03 11.65
CA LYS A 116 16.56 -2.95 12.47
C LYS A 116 16.04 -1.57 12.06
N LEU A 117 15.15 -1.52 11.08
CA LEU A 117 14.58 -0.31 10.49
C LEU A 117 15.60 0.54 9.72
N ALA A 118 16.70 -0.04 9.26
CA ALA A 118 17.58 0.60 8.30
C ALA A 118 17.01 0.50 6.88
N ILE A 119 17.19 1.55 6.06
CA ILE A 119 16.75 1.54 4.66
C ILE A 119 17.71 0.60 3.89
N VAL A 120 17.12 -0.35 3.16
CA VAL A 120 17.83 -1.35 2.37
C VAL A 120 17.23 -1.51 0.99
N GLU A 121 18.01 -1.99 0.04
CA GLU A 121 17.54 -2.33 -1.31
C GLU A 121 16.91 -3.73 -1.33
N ASN A 122 15.87 -3.88 -2.15
CA ASN A 122 15.34 -5.19 -2.49
C ASN A 122 16.19 -5.85 -3.60
N SER A 123 15.73 -7.01 -4.11
CA SER A 123 16.42 -7.76 -5.17
C SER A 123 16.55 -7.01 -6.51
N LEU A 124 15.82 -5.92 -6.71
CA LEU A 124 15.87 -5.06 -7.90
C LEU A 124 16.68 -3.78 -7.69
N GLY A 125 17.33 -3.62 -6.52
CA GLY A 125 18.04 -2.39 -6.16
C GLY A 125 17.08 -1.23 -5.77
N ILE A 126 15.82 -1.52 -5.42
CA ILE A 126 14.84 -0.51 -5.02
C ILE A 126 14.83 -0.42 -3.49
N ALA A 127 15.11 0.77 -2.97
CA ALA A 127 15.01 1.11 -1.56
C ALA A 127 13.76 1.94 -1.23
N SER A 128 13.23 2.70 -2.19
CA SER A 128 12.02 3.48 -1.96
C SER A 128 11.16 3.65 -3.22
N TYR A 129 9.88 3.85 -2.94
CA TYR A 129 8.86 4.31 -3.87
C TYR A 129 8.33 5.64 -3.37
N GLN A 130 8.34 6.67 -4.21
CA GLN A 130 7.93 8.02 -3.85
C GLN A 130 6.73 8.46 -4.68
N ASP A 131 5.77 9.08 -4.00
CA ASP A 131 4.56 9.64 -4.59
C ASP A 131 4.66 11.17 -4.64
N LYS A 132 4.23 11.77 -5.76
CA LYS A 132 4.13 13.21 -5.91
C LYS A 132 2.70 13.60 -6.23
N TYR A 133 2.24 14.63 -5.56
CA TYR A 133 0.89 15.17 -5.72
C TYR A 133 0.98 16.62 -6.19
N ASP A 134 0.01 17.05 -6.99
CA ASP A 134 -0.15 18.46 -7.35
C ASP A 134 -0.79 19.27 -6.19
N ASP A 135 -0.99 20.56 -6.42
CA ASP A 135 -1.59 21.47 -5.43
C ASP A 135 -3.08 21.16 -5.15
N GLN A 136 -3.74 20.40 -6.03
CA GLN A 136 -5.12 19.96 -5.89
C GLN A 136 -5.22 18.61 -5.17
N GLY A 137 -4.09 17.94 -4.92
CA GLY A 137 -4.01 16.64 -4.28
C GLY A 137 -4.12 15.45 -5.23
N SER A 138 -4.08 15.66 -6.54
CA SER A 138 -4.03 14.57 -7.53
C SER A 138 -2.65 13.93 -7.54
N HIS A 139 -2.61 12.60 -7.60
CA HIS A 139 -1.37 11.84 -7.65
C HIS A 139 -0.78 11.90 -9.06
N VAL A 140 0.20 12.76 -9.30
CA VAL A 140 0.71 13.09 -10.64
C VAL A 140 1.96 12.32 -11.06
N GLU A 141 2.82 11.92 -10.12
CA GLU A 141 4.05 11.19 -10.43
C GLU A 141 4.35 10.17 -9.34
N TYR A 142 4.94 9.05 -9.71
CA TYR A 142 5.56 8.11 -8.80
C TYR A 142 6.90 7.65 -9.34
N SER A 143 7.84 7.32 -8.44
CA SER A 143 9.21 6.97 -8.82
C SER A 143 9.84 5.97 -7.89
N TYR A 144 10.79 5.20 -8.42
CA TYR A 144 11.56 4.18 -7.71
C TYR A 144 12.99 4.67 -7.53
N HIS A 145 13.53 4.48 -6.33
CA HIS A 145 14.87 4.96 -5.97
C HIS A 145 15.68 3.87 -5.26
N ASN A 146 16.97 3.88 -5.49
CA ASN A 146 17.95 3.07 -4.76
C ASN A 146 18.24 3.68 -3.37
N VAL A 147 19.11 3.05 -2.59
CA VAL A 147 19.48 3.52 -1.23
C VAL A 147 20.18 4.89 -1.24
N LYS A 148 20.78 5.30 -2.35
CA LYS A 148 21.42 6.62 -2.52
C LYS A 148 20.41 7.70 -2.93
N GLY A 149 19.15 7.33 -3.19
CA GLY A 149 18.11 8.26 -3.68
C GLY A 149 18.16 8.48 -5.19
N GLU A 150 18.92 7.71 -5.94
CA GLU A 150 19.00 7.78 -7.40
C GLU A 150 17.86 6.97 -8.01
N LEU A 151 17.32 7.42 -9.16
CA LEU A 151 16.30 6.70 -9.91
C LEU A 151 16.80 5.31 -10.30
N THR A 152 15.95 4.30 -10.12
CA THR A 152 16.26 2.92 -10.49
C THR A 152 15.08 2.23 -11.15
N LEU A 153 15.36 1.26 -12.02
CA LEU A 153 14.34 0.56 -12.79
C LEU A 153 13.60 -0.47 -11.93
N ASN A 154 12.29 -0.48 -12.05
CA ASN A 154 11.48 -1.54 -11.49
C ASN A 154 11.48 -2.79 -12.40
N LYS A 155 10.71 -3.81 -12.00
CA LYS A 155 10.57 -5.06 -12.77
C LYS A 155 10.06 -4.83 -14.19
N SER A 156 9.27 -3.80 -14.45
CA SER A 156 8.72 -3.43 -15.77
C SER A 156 9.63 -2.49 -16.57
N LYS A 157 10.88 -2.28 -16.11
CA LYS A 157 11.93 -1.52 -16.79
C LYS A 157 11.64 -0.03 -16.93
N PHE A 158 10.92 0.57 -15.98
CA PHE A 158 10.82 2.01 -15.85
C PHE A 158 11.14 2.47 -14.42
N ALA A 159 11.56 3.72 -14.27
CA ALA A 159 11.90 4.32 -12.98
C ALA A 159 10.88 5.35 -12.52
N VAL A 160 10.19 5.99 -13.44
CA VAL A 160 9.19 7.04 -13.17
C VAL A 160 7.93 6.78 -13.96
N GLY A 161 6.77 6.97 -13.32
CA GLY A 161 5.46 7.00 -13.97
C GLY A 161 4.80 8.36 -13.74
N GLU A 162 4.43 9.05 -14.81
CA GLU A 162 3.71 10.31 -14.79
C GLU A 162 2.26 10.08 -15.22
N LYS A 163 1.31 10.47 -14.41
CA LYS A 163 -0.12 10.41 -14.72
C LYS A 163 -0.56 11.71 -15.36
N ILE A 164 -1.35 11.59 -16.44
CA ILE A 164 -1.86 12.72 -17.20
C ILE A 164 -3.35 12.87 -16.89
N TYR A 165 -3.75 14.10 -16.56
CA TYR A 165 -5.15 14.44 -16.29
C TYR A 165 -5.64 15.50 -17.27
N ASP A 166 -6.94 15.46 -17.58
CA ASP A 166 -7.60 16.55 -18.31
C ASP A 166 -7.92 17.73 -17.38
N THR A 167 -8.49 18.79 -17.93
CA THR A 167 -8.87 20.00 -17.19
C THR A 167 -10.00 19.77 -16.18
N LEU A 168 -10.69 18.64 -16.26
CA LEU A 168 -11.75 18.23 -15.33
C LEU A 168 -11.23 17.30 -14.23
N GLY A 169 -9.93 16.95 -14.26
CA GLY A 169 -9.29 16.05 -13.31
C GLY A 169 -9.49 14.55 -13.62
N ASN A 170 -9.96 14.19 -14.81
CA ASN A 170 -10.03 12.78 -15.22
C ASN A 170 -8.65 12.29 -15.65
N HIS A 171 -8.27 11.11 -15.22
CA HIS A 171 -7.04 10.45 -15.65
C HIS A 171 -7.18 10.02 -17.12
N ILE A 172 -6.33 10.57 -18.00
CA ILE A 172 -6.40 10.37 -19.45
C ILE A 172 -5.16 9.74 -20.06
N GLY A 173 -4.15 9.41 -19.27
CA GLY A 173 -2.95 8.78 -19.80
C GLY A 173 -1.85 8.60 -18.78
N ILE A 174 -0.82 7.85 -19.19
CA ILE A 174 0.39 7.63 -18.43
C ILE A 174 1.61 7.68 -19.35
N LYS A 175 2.68 8.31 -18.86
CA LYS A 175 4.02 8.23 -19.43
C LYS A 175 4.95 7.52 -18.48
N LEU A 176 5.77 6.62 -19.00
CA LEU A 176 6.79 5.92 -18.23
C LEU A 176 8.17 6.34 -18.75
N TYR A 177 9.09 6.51 -17.81
CA TYR A 177 10.44 6.96 -18.09
C TYR A 177 11.46 6.00 -17.48
N ASP A 178 12.62 5.88 -18.10
CA ASP A 178 13.78 5.19 -17.52
C ASP A 178 14.47 6.01 -16.41
N ALA A 179 15.61 5.54 -15.94
CA ALA A 179 16.37 6.21 -14.88
C ALA A 179 17.00 7.54 -15.32
N GLU A 180 17.24 7.73 -16.62
CA GLU A 180 17.72 8.97 -17.25
C GLU A 180 16.57 9.91 -17.64
N ARG A 181 15.33 9.60 -17.25
CA ARG A 181 14.09 10.32 -17.61
C ARG A 181 13.82 10.38 -19.11
N LYS A 182 14.26 9.38 -19.89
CA LYS A 182 13.84 9.19 -21.27
C LYS A 182 12.52 8.42 -21.29
N ILE A 183 11.60 8.83 -22.17
CA ILE A 183 10.30 8.17 -22.31
C ILE A 183 10.51 6.75 -22.85
N THR A 184 10.00 5.76 -22.11
CA THR A 184 9.98 4.34 -22.51
C THR A 184 8.60 3.90 -22.95
N PHE A 185 7.56 4.61 -22.52
CA PHE A 185 6.17 4.30 -22.85
C PHE A 185 5.31 5.57 -22.72
N ASP A 186 4.42 5.79 -23.70
CA ASP A 186 3.44 6.88 -23.70
C ASP A 186 2.11 6.34 -24.23
N ARG A 187 1.08 6.33 -23.37
CA ARG A 187 -0.23 5.80 -23.74
C ARG A 187 -1.34 6.69 -23.20
N PRO A 188 -2.23 7.22 -24.06
CA PRO A 188 -3.53 7.72 -23.63
C PRO A 188 -4.38 6.56 -23.09
N THR A 189 -5.16 6.81 -22.05
CA THR A 189 -6.16 5.88 -21.48
C THR A 189 -7.51 6.10 -22.10
#